data_2f11e7345a77856e8011e858a309fda5
#
_entry.id   2f11e7345a77856e8011e858a309fda5
#
_cell.length_a   1.000
_cell.length_b   1.000
_cell.length_c   1.000
_cell.angle_alpha   90.00
_cell.angle_beta   90.00
_cell.angle_gamma   90.00
#
_symmetry.space_group_name_H-M   'P 1'
#
loop_
_entity.id
_entity.type
_entity.pdbx_description
1 polymer ?
#
loop_
_entity_poly.entity_id
_entity_poly.type
_entity_poly.pdbx_seq_one_letter_code
_entity_poly.pdbx_strand_id
1 'polypeptide(L)'
;MKRYSITIKAAAMAIAALSLAACNNAEYSELTNQAYFEQTRTNANTSMKITVGEDNVEQNFYVRLSSPAEQTSTFEVSVDEAALNEYNARNATHYVALPASEYELTSTETTVNAGAVSSTPVQLTVKPLSNEVKNSGKKYAVALKLKSKNGVNDVLEPGSKLVCIIDQVVRQDVPVINSAARITFNMRQEYALTAWTVEMNVNIDKLGKAIGELNNQMLFGAWAPSGKDGEIYTRFGDAPIEGNRLQIKTQGSQLNSNQLFEAGKWYHLAFVCEGTKLSLYVNGKLDSQMDLPGKVVNLGNTMLFGATDYLKANVQVSELRFWTKARTQNEIANDMYVCDPASDGLEAYWKMNEGSGDTFKDATGHGNNGKAATLPAWIPNVRIDGK
;
A
#
# COMPACT_ATOMS: atom_id res chain seq x y z
N MET A 1 40.46 34.87 -51.35
CA MET A 1 39.22 34.47 -50.58
C MET A 1 38.22 33.59 -51.35
N LYS A 2 38.50 32.97 -52.51
CA LYS A 2 37.57 32.14 -53.28
C LYS A 2 37.80 30.60 -53.17
N ARG A 3 38.94 30.15 -52.60
CA ARG A 3 39.25 28.73 -52.50
C ARG A 3 38.69 28.01 -51.24
N TYR A 4 38.39 28.75 -50.17
CA TYR A 4 37.83 28.15 -48.93
C TYR A 4 36.33 27.88 -49.00
N SER A 5 35.60 28.56 -49.90
CA SER A 5 34.15 28.40 -50.05
C SER A 5 33.75 27.09 -50.76
N ILE A 6 34.62 26.54 -51.62
CA ILE A 6 34.33 25.31 -52.38
C ILE A 6 34.58 24.05 -51.51
N THR A 7 35.61 24.08 -50.67
CA THR A 7 35.92 22.98 -49.74
C THR A 7 34.86 22.82 -48.63
N ILE A 8 34.30 23.91 -48.13
CA ILE A 8 33.24 23.87 -47.10
C ILE A 8 31.94 23.35 -47.69
N LYS A 9 31.61 23.70 -48.91
CA LYS A 9 30.40 23.18 -49.61
C LYS A 9 30.53 21.70 -49.96
N ALA A 10 31.69 21.22 -50.31
CA ALA A 10 31.94 19.78 -50.59
C ALA A 10 31.91 18.95 -49.28
N ALA A 11 32.48 19.46 -48.18
CA ALA A 11 32.41 18.81 -46.88
C ALA A 11 30.98 18.76 -46.32
N ALA A 12 30.20 19.83 -46.48
CA ALA A 12 28.78 19.85 -46.06
C ALA A 12 27.90 18.89 -46.88
N MET A 13 28.16 18.72 -48.17
CA MET A 13 27.44 17.74 -48.99
C MET A 13 27.87 16.27 -48.71
N ALA A 14 29.14 16.04 -48.34
CA ALA A 14 29.59 14.71 -47.92
C ALA A 14 29.01 14.28 -46.57
N ILE A 15 28.87 15.22 -45.62
CA ILE A 15 28.24 14.97 -44.31
C ILE A 15 26.72 14.74 -44.48
N ALA A 16 26.05 15.48 -45.35
CA ALA A 16 24.62 15.26 -45.65
C ALA A 16 24.37 13.93 -46.39
N ALA A 17 25.29 13.49 -47.24
CA ALA A 17 25.16 12.18 -47.90
C ALA A 17 25.44 10.99 -46.96
N LEU A 18 26.34 11.16 -45.98
CA LEU A 18 26.61 10.13 -44.95
C LEU A 18 25.44 10.03 -43.92
N SER A 19 24.75 11.13 -43.64
CA SER A 19 23.56 11.08 -42.75
C SER A 19 22.34 10.43 -43.41
N LEU A 20 22.23 10.46 -44.73
CA LEU A 20 21.17 9.78 -45.49
C LEU A 20 21.44 8.29 -45.70
N ALA A 21 22.73 7.84 -45.70
CA ALA A 21 23.08 6.45 -45.78
C ALA A 21 22.95 5.70 -44.44
N ALA A 22 23.03 6.42 -43.30
CA ALA A 22 22.88 5.83 -41.98
C ALA A 22 21.42 5.44 -41.63
N CYS A 23 20.42 5.99 -42.33
CA CYS A 23 19.01 5.68 -42.11
C CYS A 23 18.49 4.49 -42.93
N ASN A 24 19.27 3.91 -43.85
CA ASN A 24 18.78 2.90 -44.76
C ASN A 24 19.14 1.44 -44.34
N ASN A 25 19.79 1.24 -43.20
CA ASN A 25 20.10 -0.06 -42.66
C ASN A 25 19.35 -0.37 -41.35
N ALA A 26 18.22 0.28 -41.10
CA ALA A 26 17.29 -0.23 -40.09
C ALA A 26 16.62 -1.47 -40.73
N GLU A 27 17.12 -2.65 -40.45
CA GLU A 27 16.34 -3.87 -40.60
C GLU A 27 15.18 -3.75 -39.62
N TYR A 28 14.03 -3.34 -40.13
CA TYR A 28 12.77 -3.47 -39.41
C TYR A 28 12.48 -4.98 -39.37
N SER A 29 12.78 -5.66 -38.28
CA SER A 29 12.25 -6.97 -38.05
C SER A 29 10.71 -6.86 -38.11
N GLU A 30 10.10 -7.70 -38.95
CA GLU A 30 8.64 -7.80 -38.99
C GLU A 30 8.14 -8.03 -37.56
N LEU A 31 7.26 -7.16 -37.06
CA LEU A 31 6.64 -7.34 -35.76
C LEU A 31 5.80 -8.62 -35.82
N THR A 32 6.31 -9.68 -35.22
CA THR A 32 5.57 -10.94 -35.13
C THR A 32 4.25 -10.72 -34.38
N ASN A 33 3.17 -11.35 -34.87
CA ASN A 33 1.87 -11.29 -34.23
C ASN A 33 1.87 -12.14 -32.96
N GLN A 34 2.25 -11.55 -31.82
CA GLN A 34 2.42 -12.22 -30.53
C GLN A 34 1.18 -12.11 -29.65
N ALA A 35 0.97 -13.13 -28.82
CA ALA A 35 -0.13 -13.21 -27.87
C ALA A 35 0.23 -12.61 -26.51
N TYR A 36 -0.74 -11.98 -25.85
CA TYR A 36 -0.59 -11.41 -24.52
C TYR A 36 -1.94 -11.41 -23.78
N PHE A 37 -1.92 -11.31 -22.45
CA PHE A 37 -3.16 -11.05 -21.71
C PHE A 37 -3.69 -9.65 -22.03
N GLU A 38 -4.96 -9.52 -22.38
CA GLU A 38 -5.58 -8.22 -22.73
C GLU A 38 -5.39 -7.19 -21.61
N GLN A 39 -5.43 -7.62 -20.35
CA GLN A 39 -5.26 -6.79 -19.16
C GLN A 39 -3.85 -6.15 -19.06
N THR A 40 -2.84 -6.70 -19.75
CA THR A 40 -1.48 -6.16 -19.76
C THR A 40 -1.27 -5.09 -20.83
N ARG A 41 -2.26 -4.85 -21.69
CA ARG A 41 -2.17 -3.94 -22.84
C ARG A 41 -1.81 -2.51 -22.46
N THR A 42 -2.33 -2.02 -21.35
CA THR A 42 -2.17 -0.62 -20.91
C THR A 42 -1.47 -0.48 -19.57
N ASN A 43 -1.08 -1.58 -18.95
CA ASN A 43 -0.50 -1.60 -17.61
C ASN A 43 0.92 -2.18 -17.63
N ALA A 44 1.91 -1.30 -17.59
CA ALA A 44 3.32 -1.69 -17.53
C ALA A 44 3.65 -2.57 -16.30
N ASN A 45 2.81 -2.56 -15.26
CA ASN A 45 3.03 -3.34 -14.04
C ASN A 45 2.48 -4.76 -14.09
N THR A 46 1.77 -5.14 -15.15
CA THR A 46 1.24 -6.51 -15.33
C THR A 46 0.46 -7.05 -14.12
N SER A 47 -0.29 -6.19 -13.45
CA SER A 47 -1.11 -6.57 -12.29
C SER A 47 -2.48 -5.90 -12.29
N MET A 48 -3.42 -6.56 -11.62
CA MET A 48 -4.75 -6.01 -11.35
C MET A 48 -5.20 -6.40 -9.94
N LYS A 49 -6.17 -5.66 -9.38
CA LYS A 49 -6.78 -5.99 -8.10
C LYS A 49 -8.11 -6.70 -8.30
N ILE A 50 -8.36 -7.74 -7.51
CA ILE A 50 -9.64 -8.43 -7.38
C ILE A 50 -10.11 -8.20 -5.95
N THR A 51 -11.18 -7.38 -5.79
CA THR A 51 -11.74 -7.09 -4.47
C THR A 51 -12.68 -8.23 -4.06
N VAL A 52 -12.35 -8.92 -2.96
CA VAL A 52 -13.07 -10.09 -2.45
C VAL A 52 -13.83 -9.72 -1.18
N GLY A 53 -15.14 -10.00 -1.19
CA GLY A 53 -16.07 -9.81 -0.06
C GLY A 53 -16.61 -11.14 0.46
N GLU A 54 -17.92 -11.20 0.67
CA GLU A 54 -18.64 -12.39 1.19
C GLU A 54 -19.13 -13.33 0.08
N ASP A 55 -19.07 -12.89 -1.20
CA ASP A 55 -19.52 -13.68 -2.35
C ASP A 55 -18.33 -14.06 -3.24
N ASN A 56 -18.52 -15.06 -4.10
CA ASN A 56 -17.56 -15.41 -5.13
C ASN A 56 -17.37 -14.23 -6.09
N VAL A 57 -16.12 -14.00 -6.49
CA VAL A 57 -15.76 -12.99 -7.49
C VAL A 57 -15.23 -13.67 -8.73
N GLU A 58 -15.91 -13.49 -9.83
CA GLU A 58 -15.53 -14.03 -11.14
C GLU A 58 -14.81 -12.97 -11.96
N GLN A 59 -13.63 -13.33 -12.47
CA GLN A 59 -12.83 -12.47 -13.34
C GLN A 59 -12.49 -13.21 -14.63
N ASN A 60 -12.89 -12.62 -15.76
CA ASN A 60 -12.57 -13.14 -17.09
C ASN A 60 -11.28 -12.53 -17.63
N PHE A 61 -10.43 -13.38 -18.20
CA PHE A 61 -9.20 -13.02 -18.88
C PHE A 61 -9.28 -13.44 -20.35
N TYR A 62 -8.73 -12.64 -21.22
CA TYR A 62 -8.68 -12.90 -22.63
C TYR A 62 -7.24 -12.85 -23.09
N VAL A 63 -6.88 -13.78 -23.98
CA VAL A 63 -5.64 -13.73 -24.76
C VAL A 63 -5.92 -12.91 -26.01
N ARG A 64 -5.05 -11.97 -26.31
CA ARG A 64 -5.17 -11.08 -27.44
C ARG A 64 -3.93 -11.15 -28.34
N LEU A 65 -4.15 -11.05 -29.64
CA LEU A 65 -3.13 -10.83 -30.65
C LEU A 65 -3.11 -9.37 -31.09
N SER A 66 -2.00 -8.89 -31.60
CA SER A 66 -1.85 -7.52 -32.11
C SER A 66 -2.57 -7.33 -33.45
N SER A 67 -2.75 -8.39 -34.23
CA SER A 67 -3.50 -8.43 -35.51
C SER A 67 -4.30 -9.74 -35.60
N PRO A 68 -5.26 -9.85 -36.55
CA PRO A 68 -6.05 -11.08 -36.73
C PRO A 68 -5.16 -12.31 -36.91
N ALA A 69 -5.54 -13.42 -36.27
CA ALA A 69 -4.85 -14.69 -36.40
C ALA A 69 -4.98 -15.23 -37.84
N GLU A 70 -3.88 -15.62 -38.43
CA GLU A 70 -3.89 -16.28 -39.76
C GLU A 70 -4.44 -17.71 -39.64
N GLN A 71 -4.13 -18.37 -38.54
CA GLN A 71 -4.56 -19.73 -38.21
C GLN A 71 -5.05 -19.77 -36.77
N THR A 72 -5.88 -20.74 -36.43
CA THR A 72 -6.37 -20.95 -35.08
C THR A 72 -5.19 -21.23 -34.12
N SER A 73 -5.05 -20.39 -33.12
CA SER A 73 -3.99 -20.48 -32.09
C SER A 73 -4.57 -20.89 -30.74
N THR A 74 -3.95 -21.89 -30.12
CA THR A 74 -4.33 -22.41 -28.80
C THR A 74 -3.26 -22.05 -27.77
N PHE A 75 -3.73 -21.57 -26.62
CA PHE A 75 -2.90 -21.13 -25.52
C PHE A 75 -3.26 -21.85 -24.24
N GLU A 76 -2.28 -22.06 -23.39
CA GLU A 76 -2.44 -22.55 -22.03
C GLU A 76 -2.28 -21.40 -21.04
N VAL A 77 -3.19 -21.32 -20.06
CA VAL A 77 -3.12 -20.41 -18.92
C VAL A 77 -2.96 -21.24 -17.66
N SER A 78 -1.93 -20.99 -16.90
CA SER A 78 -1.65 -21.70 -15.66
C SER A 78 -1.31 -20.72 -14.53
N VAL A 79 -1.48 -21.17 -13.28
CA VAL A 79 -0.96 -20.45 -12.11
C VAL A 79 0.55 -20.73 -12.02
N ASP A 80 1.33 -19.67 -11.78
CA ASP A 80 2.81 -19.74 -11.78
C ASP A 80 3.38 -18.90 -10.61
N GLU A 81 3.83 -19.60 -9.56
CA GLU A 81 4.44 -18.96 -8.39
C GLU A 81 5.79 -18.27 -8.73
N ALA A 82 6.51 -18.74 -9.75
CA ALA A 82 7.74 -18.08 -10.17
C ALA A 82 7.44 -16.68 -10.75
N ALA A 83 6.33 -16.52 -11.47
CA ALA A 83 5.86 -15.22 -11.95
C ALA A 83 5.49 -14.29 -10.80
N LEU A 84 4.92 -14.81 -9.69
CA LEU A 84 4.64 -14.02 -8.49
C LEU A 84 5.94 -13.58 -7.80
N ASN A 85 6.91 -14.45 -7.66
CA ASN A 85 8.20 -14.14 -7.06
C ASN A 85 8.96 -13.07 -7.86
N GLU A 86 8.93 -13.17 -9.20
CA GLU A 86 9.50 -12.16 -10.09
C GLU A 86 8.80 -10.79 -9.95
N TYR A 87 7.46 -10.80 -9.86
CA TYR A 87 6.69 -9.59 -9.61
C TYR A 87 7.06 -8.95 -8.27
N ASN A 88 7.14 -9.73 -7.19
CA ASN A 88 7.53 -9.27 -5.86
C ASN A 88 8.93 -8.63 -5.87
N ALA A 89 9.91 -9.29 -6.47
CA ALA A 89 11.28 -8.78 -6.57
C ALA A 89 11.35 -7.44 -7.33
N ARG A 90 10.62 -7.33 -8.46
CA ARG A 90 10.61 -6.12 -9.29
C ARG A 90 9.92 -4.93 -8.62
N ASN A 91 8.87 -5.18 -7.83
CA ASN A 91 8.03 -4.14 -7.25
C ASN A 91 8.27 -3.93 -5.74
N ALA A 92 9.25 -4.61 -5.15
CA ALA A 92 9.52 -4.61 -3.71
C ALA A 92 8.25 -4.90 -2.89
N THR A 93 7.50 -5.94 -3.29
CA THR A 93 6.30 -6.42 -2.61
C THR A 93 6.52 -7.82 -2.04
N HIS A 94 5.62 -8.27 -1.15
CA HIS A 94 5.72 -9.54 -0.43
C HIS A 94 4.41 -10.34 -0.52
N TYR A 95 3.78 -10.36 -1.70
CA TYR A 95 2.58 -11.16 -1.90
C TYR A 95 2.89 -12.64 -1.79
N VAL A 96 1.99 -13.37 -1.13
CA VAL A 96 2.03 -14.83 -1.00
C VAL A 96 1.04 -15.44 -1.99
N ALA A 97 1.34 -16.60 -2.54
CA ALA A 97 0.39 -17.31 -3.40
C ALA A 97 -0.89 -17.63 -2.63
N LEU A 98 -2.05 -17.26 -3.21
CA LEU A 98 -3.34 -17.61 -2.61
C LEU A 98 -3.47 -19.14 -2.59
N PRO A 99 -3.88 -19.78 -1.45
CA PRO A 99 -4.08 -21.21 -1.39
C PRO A 99 -5.06 -21.68 -2.47
N ALA A 100 -4.79 -22.82 -3.09
CA ALA A 100 -5.62 -23.36 -4.18
C ALA A 100 -7.08 -23.67 -3.76
N SER A 101 -7.34 -23.83 -2.46
CA SER A 101 -8.69 -24.00 -1.92
C SER A 101 -9.56 -22.74 -2.04
N GLU A 102 -8.95 -21.56 -2.14
CA GLU A 102 -9.61 -20.24 -2.13
C GLU A 102 -10.03 -19.76 -3.53
N TYR A 103 -9.61 -20.44 -4.59
CA TYR A 103 -9.97 -20.05 -5.95
C TYR A 103 -10.18 -21.27 -6.86
N GLU A 104 -10.71 -21.01 -8.05
CA GLU A 104 -10.86 -21.97 -9.14
C GLU A 104 -10.52 -21.30 -10.47
N LEU A 105 -9.67 -21.94 -11.27
CA LEU A 105 -9.40 -21.56 -12.65
C LEU A 105 -10.19 -22.51 -13.56
N THR A 106 -11.30 -22.03 -14.12
CA THR A 106 -12.31 -22.87 -14.77
C THR A 106 -11.85 -23.46 -16.09
N SER A 107 -10.95 -22.78 -16.80
CA SER A 107 -10.36 -23.30 -18.05
C SER A 107 -8.87 -22.94 -18.05
N THR A 108 -8.05 -23.94 -18.33
CA THR A 108 -6.61 -23.75 -18.50
C THR A 108 -6.20 -23.60 -19.98
N GLU A 109 -7.18 -23.75 -20.90
CA GLU A 109 -6.95 -23.60 -22.32
C GLU A 109 -7.89 -22.57 -22.93
N THR A 110 -7.37 -21.80 -23.88
CA THR A 110 -8.16 -20.83 -24.63
C THR A 110 -7.67 -20.75 -26.07
N THR A 111 -8.56 -20.33 -26.97
CA THR A 111 -8.29 -20.36 -28.41
C THR A 111 -8.64 -19.03 -29.06
N VAL A 112 -7.73 -18.51 -29.88
CA VAL A 112 -7.99 -17.43 -30.84
C VAL A 112 -8.24 -18.08 -32.19
N ASN A 113 -9.46 -18.00 -32.71
CA ASN A 113 -9.81 -18.58 -34.02
C ASN A 113 -9.18 -17.78 -35.17
N ALA A 114 -8.95 -18.44 -36.29
CA ALA A 114 -8.50 -17.79 -37.52
C ALA A 114 -9.41 -16.58 -37.86
N GLY A 115 -8.82 -15.44 -38.19
CA GLY A 115 -9.49 -14.18 -38.44
C GLY A 115 -9.88 -13.36 -37.18
N ALA A 116 -9.77 -13.94 -35.99
CA ALA A 116 -10.03 -13.26 -34.72
C ALA A 116 -8.76 -12.62 -34.12
N VAL A 117 -8.94 -11.65 -33.21
CA VAL A 117 -7.86 -11.01 -32.46
C VAL A 117 -7.94 -11.33 -30.96
N SER A 118 -9.01 -11.95 -30.48
CA SER A 118 -9.24 -12.24 -29.07
C SER A 118 -9.73 -13.67 -28.90
N SER A 119 -9.35 -14.28 -27.78
CA SER A 119 -9.70 -15.65 -27.44
C SER A 119 -11.09 -15.75 -26.78
N THR A 120 -11.54 -17.00 -26.56
CA THR A 120 -12.53 -17.30 -25.54
C THR A 120 -11.99 -16.95 -24.14
N PRO A 121 -12.88 -16.60 -23.16
CA PRO A 121 -12.43 -16.23 -21.82
C PRO A 121 -11.83 -17.43 -21.06
N VAL A 122 -10.83 -17.13 -20.23
CA VAL A 122 -10.41 -17.95 -19.10
C VAL A 122 -10.96 -17.29 -17.86
N GLN A 123 -11.64 -18.02 -17.00
CA GLN A 123 -12.26 -17.47 -15.79
C GLN A 123 -11.52 -17.92 -14.54
N LEU A 124 -11.14 -16.95 -13.71
CA LEU A 124 -10.71 -17.15 -12.35
C LEU A 124 -11.85 -16.77 -11.41
N THR A 125 -12.32 -17.72 -10.62
CA THR A 125 -13.29 -17.48 -9.54
C THR A 125 -12.55 -17.48 -8.22
N VAL A 126 -12.57 -16.35 -7.51
CA VAL A 126 -12.03 -16.25 -6.13
C VAL A 126 -13.21 -16.39 -5.17
N LYS A 127 -13.10 -17.33 -4.25
CA LYS A 127 -14.11 -17.59 -3.22
C LYS A 127 -13.99 -16.58 -2.06
N PRO A 128 -15.04 -16.42 -1.22
CA PRO A 128 -14.88 -15.74 0.06
C PRO A 128 -13.72 -16.35 0.84
N LEU A 129 -12.78 -15.51 1.26
CA LEU A 129 -11.56 -15.99 1.91
C LEU A 129 -11.87 -16.67 3.24
N SER A 130 -11.20 -17.78 3.53
CA SER A 130 -11.29 -18.47 4.81
C SER A 130 -10.79 -17.59 5.97
N ASN A 131 -11.21 -17.89 7.20
CA ASN A 131 -10.75 -17.19 8.40
C ASN A 131 -9.23 -17.31 8.60
N GLU A 132 -8.63 -18.42 8.19
CA GLU A 132 -7.19 -18.61 8.24
C GLU A 132 -6.48 -17.59 7.34
N VAL A 133 -6.92 -17.43 6.10
CA VAL A 133 -6.37 -16.47 5.14
C VAL A 133 -6.64 -15.03 5.60
N LYS A 134 -7.88 -14.71 6.01
CA LYS A 134 -8.27 -13.36 6.49
C LYS A 134 -7.42 -12.89 7.68
N ASN A 135 -7.11 -13.79 8.62
CA ASN A 135 -6.44 -13.44 9.88
C ASN A 135 -4.91 -13.61 9.83
N SER A 136 -4.36 -14.14 8.74
CA SER A 136 -2.93 -14.41 8.60
C SER A 136 -2.04 -13.15 8.66
N GLY A 137 -2.59 -11.98 8.37
CA GLY A 137 -1.84 -10.74 8.18
C GLY A 137 -1.07 -10.66 6.85
N LYS A 138 -1.12 -11.72 6.04
CA LYS A 138 -0.44 -11.79 4.74
C LYS A 138 -1.32 -11.22 3.63
N LYS A 139 -0.67 -10.79 2.55
CA LYS A 139 -1.32 -10.35 1.32
C LYS A 139 -1.15 -11.39 0.26
N TYR A 140 -2.23 -11.69 -0.42
CA TYR A 140 -2.28 -12.79 -1.36
C TYR A 140 -2.43 -12.32 -2.79
N ALA A 141 -1.91 -13.11 -3.72
CA ALA A 141 -2.12 -12.93 -5.13
C ALA A 141 -2.19 -14.26 -5.87
N VAL A 142 -2.82 -14.28 -7.04
CA VAL A 142 -2.78 -15.37 -8.00
C VAL A 142 -2.02 -14.85 -9.23
N ALA A 143 -0.87 -15.42 -9.54
CA ALA A 143 -0.13 -15.08 -10.75
C ALA A 143 -0.47 -16.06 -11.87
N LEU A 144 -0.92 -15.51 -13.00
CA LEU A 144 -1.26 -16.27 -14.20
C LEU A 144 -0.10 -16.16 -15.21
N LYS A 145 0.17 -17.25 -15.90
CA LYS A 145 1.14 -17.34 -16.99
C LYS A 145 0.51 -17.89 -18.25
N LEU A 146 0.78 -17.24 -19.36
CA LEU A 146 0.35 -17.62 -20.70
C LEU A 146 1.47 -18.34 -21.43
N LYS A 147 1.14 -19.44 -22.11
CA LYS A 147 2.04 -20.17 -23.01
C LYS A 147 1.33 -20.52 -24.32
N SER A 148 2.06 -20.49 -25.43
CA SER A 148 1.58 -21.06 -26.69
C SER A 148 1.53 -22.58 -26.58
N LYS A 149 0.40 -23.19 -26.98
CA LYS A 149 0.22 -24.65 -26.92
C LYS A 149 0.48 -25.32 -28.27
N ASN A 150 0.02 -24.72 -29.37
CA ASN A 150 0.20 -25.28 -30.71
C ASN A 150 1.32 -24.61 -31.53
N GLY A 151 2.03 -23.63 -30.97
CA GLY A 151 3.17 -22.97 -31.63
C GLY A 151 2.83 -22.07 -32.81
N VAL A 152 1.56 -21.80 -33.09
CA VAL A 152 1.14 -20.96 -34.23
C VAL A 152 1.50 -19.49 -34.00
N ASN A 153 1.20 -18.98 -32.80
CA ASN A 153 1.63 -17.64 -32.37
C ASN A 153 2.48 -17.74 -31.10
N ASP A 154 3.60 -17.06 -31.08
CA ASP A 154 4.42 -16.90 -29.89
C ASP A 154 3.75 -15.97 -28.88
N VAL A 155 4.21 -16.01 -27.64
CA VAL A 155 3.72 -15.16 -26.56
C VAL A 155 4.68 -14.01 -26.34
N LEU A 156 4.16 -12.79 -26.24
CA LEU A 156 4.91 -11.60 -25.88
C LEU A 156 5.31 -11.67 -24.40
N GLU A 157 6.61 -11.85 -24.11
CA GLU A 157 7.09 -12.11 -22.75
C GLU A 157 6.61 -11.09 -21.71
N PRO A 158 6.67 -9.75 -21.93
CA PRO A 158 6.14 -8.77 -20.97
C PRO A 158 4.63 -8.88 -20.72
N GLY A 159 3.86 -9.39 -21.68
CA GLY A 159 2.41 -9.57 -21.60
C GLY A 159 1.97 -10.99 -21.25
N SER A 160 2.91 -11.91 -21.03
CA SER A 160 2.64 -13.32 -20.72
C SER A 160 2.28 -13.59 -19.27
N LYS A 161 2.51 -12.63 -18.36
CA LYS A 161 2.34 -12.77 -16.93
C LYS A 161 1.36 -11.70 -16.41
N LEU A 162 0.40 -12.12 -15.59
CA LEU A 162 -0.58 -11.23 -14.97
C LEU A 162 -0.76 -11.61 -13.50
N VAL A 163 -0.52 -10.66 -12.60
CA VAL A 163 -0.68 -10.86 -11.16
C VAL A 163 -2.02 -10.30 -10.69
N CYS A 164 -2.90 -11.18 -10.25
CA CYS A 164 -4.18 -10.83 -9.64
C CYS A 164 -3.99 -10.66 -8.14
N ILE A 165 -3.87 -9.41 -7.69
CA ILE A 165 -3.72 -9.05 -6.28
C ILE A 165 -5.08 -9.17 -5.61
N ILE A 166 -5.17 -9.96 -4.55
CA ILE A 166 -6.40 -10.13 -3.77
C ILE A 166 -6.54 -8.97 -2.80
N ASP A 167 -7.50 -8.09 -3.07
CA ASP A 167 -7.82 -6.92 -2.26
C ASP A 167 -9.01 -7.27 -1.36
N GLN A 168 -8.70 -7.68 -0.13
CA GLN A 168 -9.72 -8.08 0.83
C GLN A 168 -10.50 -6.87 1.33
N VAL A 169 -11.84 -6.95 1.34
CA VAL A 169 -12.68 -6.00 2.09
C VAL A 169 -12.48 -6.27 3.58
N VAL A 170 -11.76 -5.38 4.25
CA VAL A 170 -11.49 -5.52 5.69
C VAL A 170 -12.64 -4.93 6.48
N ARG A 171 -13.38 -5.80 7.17
CA ARG A 171 -14.40 -5.45 8.14
C ARG A 171 -14.01 -5.97 9.51
N GLN A 172 -14.17 -5.15 10.52
CA GLN A 172 -13.87 -5.54 11.90
C GLN A 172 -14.70 -4.71 12.88
N ASP A 173 -14.77 -5.20 14.10
CA ASP A 173 -15.26 -4.41 15.21
C ASP A 173 -14.23 -3.35 15.55
N VAL A 174 -14.66 -2.15 15.90
CA VAL A 174 -13.75 -1.05 16.25
C VAL A 174 -14.17 -0.39 17.55
N PRO A 175 -13.22 -0.01 18.43
CA PRO A 175 -13.51 0.72 19.64
C PRO A 175 -13.70 2.21 19.31
N VAL A 176 -14.50 2.87 20.15
CA VAL A 176 -14.66 4.33 20.17
C VAL A 176 -13.85 4.88 21.33
N ILE A 177 -12.77 5.56 21.03
CA ILE A 177 -11.84 6.13 22.00
C ILE A 177 -12.08 7.64 22.13
N ASN A 178 -12.04 8.13 23.36
CA ASN A 178 -12.17 9.54 23.74
C ASN A 178 -11.42 9.80 25.05
N SER A 179 -11.57 10.99 25.63
CA SER A 179 -10.90 11.35 26.87
C SER A 179 -11.21 10.41 28.05
N ALA A 180 -12.42 9.85 28.12
CA ALA A 180 -12.78 8.89 29.17
C ALA A 180 -12.19 7.50 28.90
N ALA A 181 -12.27 7.02 27.66
CA ALA A 181 -11.79 5.69 27.23
C ALA A 181 -10.39 5.75 26.60
N ARG A 182 -9.54 6.72 26.99
CA ARG A 182 -8.16 6.81 26.54
C ARG A 182 -7.39 5.54 26.87
N ILE A 183 -6.43 5.17 25.99
CA ILE A 183 -5.67 3.92 26.12
C ILE A 183 -4.27 4.21 26.63
N THR A 184 -3.80 3.38 27.56
CA THR A 184 -2.40 3.30 27.98
C THR A 184 -1.82 1.98 27.48
N PHE A 185 -0.72 2.05 26.74
CA PHE A 185 0.06 0.90 26.28
C PHE A 185 1.28 0.74 27.19
N ASN A 186 1.44 -0.45 27.77
CA ASN A 186 2.60 -0.80 28.56
C ASN A 186 3.62 -1.50 27.67
N MET A 187 4.65 -0.78 27.29
CA MET A 187 5.72 -1.27 26.42
C MET A 187 6.70 -2.11 27.22
N ARG A 188 7.26 -3.15 26.62
CA ARG A 188 8.23 -4.06 27.24
C ARG A 188 9.54 -3.41 27.65
N GLN A 189 9.87 -2.24 27.09
CA GLN A 189 11.15 -1.54 27.35
C GLN A 189 11.05 -0.04 27.06
N GLU A 190 12.08 0.70 27.43
CA GLU A 190 12.36 2.07 26.94
C GLU A 190 13.07 2.00 25.58
N TYR A 191 12.95 3.04 24.79
CA TYR A 191 13.52 3.13 23.44
C TYR A 191 14.44 4.34 23.31
N ALA A 192 15.47 4.20 22.47
CA ALA A 192 16.35 5.27 22.02
C ALA A 192 16.51 5.12 20.49
N LEU A 193 15.71 5.86 19.71
CA LEU A 193 15.51 5.63 18.28
C LEU A 193 16.01 6.81 17.46
N THR A 194 16.68 6.52 16.35
CA THR A 194 16.97 7.47 15.28
C THR A 194 15.97 7.35 14.14
N ALA A 195 15.28 6.22 14.03
CA ALA A 195 14.23 5.99 13.05
C ALA A 195 13.05 5.28 13.70
N TRP A 196 11.85 5.67 13.33
CA TRP A 196 10.60 5.07 13.82
C TRP A 196 9.44 5.35 12.87
N THR A 197 8.38 4.56 13.00
CA THR A 197 7.11 4.80 12.33
C THR A 197 5.95 4.53 13.28
N VAL A 198 4.92 5.39 13.25
CA VAL A 198 3.62 5.16 13.88
C VAL A 198 2.56 5.16 12.79
N GLU A 199 1.74 4.13 12.74
CA GLU A 199 0.64 4.01 11.79
C GLU A 199 -0.68 3.75 12.50
N MET A 200 -1.79 4.23 11.91
CA MET A 200 -3.13 3.98 12.42
C MET A 200 -4.19 4.26 11.35
N ASN A 201 -5.32 3.56 11.44
CA ASN A 201 -6.55 3.96 10.78
C ASN A 201 -7.44 4.67 11.78
N VAL A 202 -7.93 5.85 11.44
CA VAL A 202 -8.80 6.64 12.33
C VAL A 202 -10.00 7.23 11.59
N ASN A 203 -11.11 7.29 12.29
CA ASN A 203 -12.29 8.05 11.92
C ASN A 203 -12.72 8.88 13.15
N ILE A 204 -12.59 10.20 13.05
CA ILE A 204 -12.95 11.13 14.11
C ILE A 204 -14.31 11.77 13.84
N ASP A 205 -15.20 11.80 14.83
CA ASP A 205 -16.58 12.26 14.65
C ASP A 205 -16.72 13.79 14.59
N LYS A 206 -15.77 14.53 15.14
CA LYS A 206 -15.79 15.99 15.23
C LYS A 206 -14.41 16.59 15.08
N LEU A 207 -14.30 17.66 14.29
CA LEU A 207 -13.09 18.43 14.05
C LEU A 207 -13.39 19.93 13.97
N GLY A 208 -12.39 20.76 14.18
CA GLY A 208 -12.49 22.21 13.99
C GLY A 208 -13.57 22.85 14.84
N LYS A 209 -14.52 23.53 14.20
CA LYS A 209 -15.56 24.31 14.86
C LYS A 209 -16.53 23.50 15.75
N ALA A 210 -16.69 22.20 15.44
CA ALA A 210 -17.61 21.34 16.21
C ALA A 210 -17.18 21.15 17.69
N ILE A 211 -15.87 21.29 17.97
CA ILE A 211 -15.26 21.09 19.29
C ILE A 211 -14.44 22.30 19.77
N GLY A 212 -14.49 23.41 19.02
CA GLY A 212 -13.62 24.55 19.18
C GLY A 212 -12.47 24.51 18.16
N GLU A 213 -12.34 25.59 17.38
CA GLU A 213 -11.57 25.57 16.12
C GLU A 213 -10.10 25.23 16.28
N LEU A 214 -9.46 25.65 17.35
CA LEU A 214 -8.04 25.41 17.62
C LEU A 214 -7.84 24.42 18.77
N ASN A 215 -8.79 23.52 18.97
CA ASN A 215 -8.72 22.58 20.08
C ASN A 215 -7.79 21.41 19.75
N ASN A 216 -6.92 21.08 20.70
CA ASN A 216 -6.01 19.96 20.64
C ASN A 216 -6.77 18.62 20.80
N GLN A 217 -6.75 17.78 19.78
CA GLN A 217 -7.30 16.42 19.80
C GLN A 217 -6.16 15.42 19.67
N MET A 218 -5.59 15.02 20.78
CA MET A 218 -4.48 14.06 20.84
C MET A 218 -4.91 12.70 20.29
N LEU A 219 -4.11 12.15 19.39
CA LEU A 219 -4.19 10.77 18.96
C LEU A 219 -3.14 9.93 19.70
N PHE A 220 -1.94 9.85 19.19
CA PHE A 220 -0.84 9.04 19.76
C PHE A 220 0.18 9.93 20.46
N GLY A 221 0.68 9.45 21.60
CA GLY A 221 1.73 10.14 22.35
C GLY A 221 2.65 9.19 23.09
N ALA A 222 3.95 9.49 23.03
CA ALA A 222 5.00 8.83 23.77
C ALA A 222 6.07 9.86 24.14
N TRP A 223 6.60 9.78 25.35
CA TRP A 223 7.56 10.76 25.87
C TRP A 223 8.76 10.06 26.50
N ALA A 224 9.86 10.80 26.56
CA ALA A 224 11.07 10.35 27.23
C ALA A 224 10.84 10.10 28.73
N PRO A 225 11.57 9.14 29.32
CA PRO A 225 11.64 9.02 30.75
C PRO A 225 12.38 10.23 31.36
N SER A 226 12.21 10.43 32.68
CA SER A 226 12.83 11.55 33.39
C SER A 226 14.35 11.66 33.11
N GLY A 227 14.79 12.87 32.81
CA GLY A 227 16.21 13.19 32.55
C GLY A 227 16.69 12.91 31.13
N LYS A 228 15.79 12.50 30.22
CA LYS A 228 16.07 12.33 28.79
C LYS A 228 15.14 13.20 27.94
N ASP A 229 15.55 13.51 26.71
CA ASP A 229 14.74 14.21 25.72
C ASP A 229 14.16 13.24 24.69
N GLY A 230 12.91 13.48 24.32
CA GLY A 230 12.25 12.73 23.24
C GLY A 230 10.75 12.76 23.38
N GLU A 231 10.09 12.90 22.25
CA GLU A 231 8.64 12.82 22.14
C GLU A 231 8.21 12.33 20.76
N ILE A 232 7.09 11.64 20.71
CA ILE A 232 6.24 11.48 19.54
C ILE A 232 4.86 11.94 19.99
N TYR A 233 4.33 12.99 19.39
CA TYR A 233 3.04 13.52 19.76
C TYR A 233 2.24 13.92 18.53
N THR A 234 1.10 13.28 18.32
CA THR A 234 0.23 13.51 17.17
C THR A 234 -1.14 14.02 17.62
N ARG A 235 -1.68 15.01 16.92
CA ARG A 235 -2.95 15.64 17.28
C ARG A 235 -3.64 16.33 16.11
N PHE A 236 -4.93 16.52 16.20
CA PHE A 236 -5.64 17.49 15.37
C PHE A 236 -5.78 18.82 16.10
N GLY A 237 -5.53 19.92 15.38
CA GLY A 237 -5.66 21.28 15.90
C GLY A 237 -4.63 21.63 16.97
N ASP A 238 -4.38 22.85 17.13
CA ASP A 238 -3.71 23.61 18.21
C ASP A 238 -3.38 24.99 17.67
N ALA A 239 -3.53 26.04 18.48
CA ALA A 239 -3.22 27.40 18.07
C ALA A 239 -1.76 27.51 17.59
N PRO A 240 -1.46 28.12 16.43
CA PRO A 240 -2.37 28.84 15.55
C PRO A 240 -2.91 28.04 14.35
N ILE A 241 -2.80 26.70 14.32
CA ILE A 241 -3.26 25.88 13.20
C ILE A 241 -4.77 25.57 13.30
N GLU A 242 -5.38 25.25 12.15
CA GLU A 242 -6.79 24.92 12.03
C GLU A 242 -7.13 23.64 12.82
N GLY A 243 -8.33 23.57 13.39
CA GLY A 243 -8.78 22.44 14.22
C GLY A 243 -8.92 21.12 13.48
N ASN A 244 -8.95 21.14 12.15
CA ASN A 244 -8.96 19.95 11.28
C ASN A 244 -7.63 19.72 10.55
N ARG A 245 -6.54 20.33 10.99
CA ARG A 245 -5.18 20.09 10.51
C ARG A 245 -4.47 19.15 11.47
N LEU A 246 -3.83 18.13 10.92
CA LEU A 246 -3.03 17.19 11.70
C LEU A 246 -1.64 17.76 11.96
N GLN A 247 -1.16 17.61 13.19
CA GLN A 247 0.18 18.02 13.60
C GLN A 247 0.90 16.85 14.25
N ILE A 248 2.20 16.77 13.99
CA ILE A 248 3.10 15.83 14.64
C ILE A 248 4.30 16.58 15.20
N LYS A 249 4.69 16.22 16.44
CA LYS A 249 5.83 16.78 17.16
C LYS A 249 6.84 15.70 17.48
N THR A 250 8.10 15.96 17.19
CA THR A 250 9.25 15.14 17.56
C THR A 250 10.55 15.96 17.47
N GLN A 251 11.56 15.60 18.25
CA GLN A 251 12.88 16.24 18.28
C GLN A 251 12.84 17.77 18.46
N GLY A 252 11.78 18.30 19.13
CA GLY A 252 11.56 19.74 19.29
C GLY A 252 11.02 20.45 18.04
N SER A 253 10.65 19.72 17.00
CA SER A 253 10.10 20.23 15.72
C SER A 253 8.63 19.85 15.57
N GLN A 254 7.91 20.55 14.68
CA GLN A 254 6.48 20.30 14.41
C GLN A 254 6.23 20.28 12.91
N LEU A 255 5.63 19.20 12.42
CA LEU A 255 5.15 19.07 11.04
C LEU A 255 3.63 19.18 11.04
N ASN A 256 3.08 20.01 10.17
CA ASN A 256 1.65 20.12 9.93
C ASN A 256 1.29 19.45 8.60
N SER A 257 0.11 18.81 8.54
CA SER A 257 -0.40 18.27 7.28
C SER A 257 -0.69 19.38 6.28
N ASN A 258 -0.47 19.09 4.98
CA ASN A 258 -0.97 19.94 3.90
C ASN A 258 -2.50 19.77 3.76
N GLN A 259 -2.98 18.55 3.90
CA GLN A 259 -4.40 18.22 3.84
C GLN A 259 -5.13 18.76 5.09
N LEU A 260 -6.36 19.25 4.87
CA LEU A 260 -7.37 19.45 5.91
C LEU A 260 -8.28 18.21 5.95
N PHE A 261 -8.58 17.74 7.15
CA PHE A 261 -9.33 16.50 7.35
C PHE A 261 -10.82 16.77 7.54
N GLU A 262 -11.63 15.79 7.18
CA GLU A 262 -13.08 15.82 7.35
C GLU A 262 -13.51 14.85 8.45
N ALA A 263 -14.42 15.29 9.32
CA ALA A 263 -15.03 14.44 10.33
C ALA A 263 -15.88 13.34 9.69
N GLY A 264 -15.94 12.16 10.31
CA GLY A 264 -16.73 11.02 9.84
C GLY A 264 -16.10 10.22 8.68
N LYS A 265 -14.87 10.56 8.28
CA LYS A 265 -14.14 9.82 7.23
C LYS A 265 -13.01 9.00 7.83
N TRP A 266 -12.77 7.82 7.28
CA TRP A 266 -11.61 7.00 7.58
C TRP A 266 -10.38 7.53 6.86
N TYR A 267 -9.27 7.57 7.58
CA TYR A 267 -7.95 7.90 7.07
C TYR A 267 -6.92 6.92 7.62
N HIS A 268 -6.08 6.38 6.76
CA HIS A 268 -4.83 5.78 7.18
C HIS A 268 -3.80 6.88 7.33
N LEU A 269 -3.19 6.96 8.50
CA LEU A 269 -2.14 7.91 8.86
C LEU A 269 -0.85 7.15 9.14
N ALA A 270 0.27 7.61 8.56
CA ALA A 270 1.59 7.10 8.90
C ALA A 270 2.55 8.25 9.12
N PHE A 271 3.20 8.25 10.27
CA PHE A 271 4.20 9.22 10.70
C PHE A 271 5.55 8.53 10.68
N VAL A 272 6.47 9.00 9.86
CA VAL A 272 7.77 8.35 9.63
C VAL A 272 8.89 9.32 9.98
N CYS A 273 9.74 8.94 10.93
CA CYS A 273 11.01 9.59 11.21
C CYS A 273 12.14 8.75 10.62
N GLU A 274 12.92 9.33 9.73
CA GLU A 274 14.12 8.73 9.15
C GLU A 274 15.32 9.61 9.51
N GLY A 275 15.76 9.53 10.79
CA GLY A 275 16.87 10.32 11.30
C GLY A 275 16.63 11.82 11.21
N THR A 276 17.06 12.42 10.12
CA THR A 276 16.96 13.87 9.85
C THR A 276 15.72 14.28 9.06
N LYS A 277 14.80 13.39 8.81
CA LYS A 277 13.57 13.67 8.04
C LYS A 277 12.34 13.15 8.75
N LEU A 278 11.29 13.96 8.80
CA LEU A 278 9.96 13.60 9.25
C LEU A 278 8.98 13.68 8.09
N SER A 279 8.21 12.63 7.89
CA SER A 279 7.21 12.56 6.81
C SER A 279 5.86 12.13 7.37
N LEU A 280 4.79 12.74 6.84
CA LEU A 280 3.41 12.32 7.03
C LEU A 280 2.88 11.71 5.73
N TYR A 281 2.32 10.52 5.84
CA TYR A 281 1.59 9.88 4.75
C TYR A 281 0.11 9.78 5.12
N VAL A 282 -0.76 10.12 4.17
CA VAL A 282 -2.21 10.00 4.29
C VAL A 282 -2.71 9.06 3.20
N ASN A 283 -3.40 7.99 3.59
CA ASN A 283 -3.90 6.96 2.67
C ASN A 283 -2.80 6.42 1.73
N GLY A 284 -1.60 6.17 2.28
CA GLY A 284 -0.44 5.63 1.57
C GLY A 284 0.29 6.61 0.67
N LYS A 285 -0.08 7.89 0.65
CA LYS A 285 0.56 8.94 -0.16
C LYS A 285 1.24 9.97 0.72
N LEU A 286 2.42 10.44 0.30
CA LEU A 286 3.11 11.52 0.99
C LEU A 286 2.23 12.78 0.98
N ASP A 287 1.91 13.30 2.17
CA ASP A 287 1.19 14.55 2.38
C ASP A 287 2.16 15.71 2.65
N SER A 288 3.03 15.56 3.62
CA SER A 288 3.98 16.60 4.02
C SER A 288 5.25 15.99 4.59
N GLN A 289 6.34 16.76 4.54
CA GLN A 289 7.63 16.38 5.13
C GLN A 289 8.43 17.60 5.57
N MET A 290 9.36 17.40 6.49
CA MET A 290 10.29 18.40 6.95
C MET A 290 11.63 17.80 7.36
N ASP A 291 12.68 18.62 7.38
CA ASP A 291 13.96 18.23 7.95
C ASP A 291 13.94 18.34 9.49
N LEU A 292 14.65 17.43 10.14
CA LEU A 292 14.81 17.32 11.59
C LEU A 292 16.27 17.51 12.00
N PRO A 293 16.54 17.85 13.29
CA PRO A 293 17.90 17.96 13.81
C PRO A 293 18.71 16.66 13.80
N GLY A 294 18.08 15.49 13.64
CA GLY A 294 18.76 14.19 13.65
C GLY A 294 19.08 13.68 15.06
N LYS A 295 18.33 14.12 16.08
CA LYS A 295 18.52 13.69 17.46
C LYS A 295 17.95 12.29 17.70
N VAL A 296 18.52 11.59 18.66
CA VAL A 296 17.92 10.37 19.21
C VAL A 296 16.62 10.74 19.93
N VAL A 297 15.54 10.02 19.61
CA VAL A 297 14.23 10.14 20.29
C VAL A 297 14.20 9.08 21.39
N ASN A 298 14.29 9.49 22.65
CA ASN A 298 14.10 8.59 23.76
C ASN A 298 12.61 8.49 24.07
N LEU A 299 12.12 7.29 24.35
CA LEU A 299 10.72 7.04 24.73
C LEU A 299 10.72 6.13 25.96
N GLY A 300 9.85 6.44 26.90
CA GLY A 300 9.59 5.59 28.05
C GLY A 300 8.78 4.35 27.68
N ASN A 301 8.56 3.49 28.65
CA ASN A 301 7.79 2.26 28.50
C ASN A 301 6.26 2.47 28.57
N THR A 302 5.78 3.71 28.46
CA THR A 302 4.35 4.04 28.44
C THR A 302 4.05 4.88 27.21
N MET A 303 3.08 4.41 26.40
CA MET A 303 2.55 5.14 25.26
C MET A 303 1.05 5.33 25.43
N LEU A 304 0.48 6.37 24.84
CA LEU A 304 -0.93 6.73 25.00
C LEU A 304 -1.65 6.85 23.66
N PHE A 305 -2.93 6.52 23.64
CA PHE A 305 -3.86 6.99 22.61
C PHE A 305 -4.97 7.78 23.29
N GLY A 306 -5.05 9.08 22.96
CA GLY A 306 -5.92 10.03 23.64
C GLY A 306 -5.38 10.51 25.00
N ALA A 307 -5.97 11.57 25.52
CA ALA A 307 -5.64 12.13 26.82
C ALA A 307 -6.89 12.69 27.50
N THR A 308 -6.86 12.83 28.82
CA THR A 308 -7.99 13.30 29.62
C THR A 308 -8.57 14.64 29.15
N ASP A 309 -7.70 15.60 28.84
CA ASP A 309 -8.09 16.97 28.47
C ASP A 309 -8.06 17.22 26.96
N TYR A 310 -7.47 16.32 26.18
CA TYR A 310 -7.09 16.57 24.78
C TYR A 310 -7.68 15.57 23.79
N LEU A 311 -8.77 14.88 24.10
CA LEU A 311 -9.54 14.10 23.14
C LEU A 311 -11.03 14.17 23.43
N LYS A 312 -11.65 15.30 23.12
CA LYS A 312 -13.09 15.54 23.36
C LYS A 312 -13.98 14.93 22.28
N ALA A 313 -13.44 14.71 21.10
CA ALA A 313 -14.09 13.97 20.02
C ALA A 313 -14.08 12.46 20.30
N ASN A 314 -14.94 11.71 19.60
CA ASN A 314 -14.88 10.27 19.57
C ASN A 314 -14.06 9.84 18.33
N VAL A 315 -13.12 8.93 18.53
CA VAL A 315 -12.28 8.39 17.49
C VAL A 315 -12.50 6.88 17.41
N GLN A 316 -12.97 6.40 16.26
CA GLN A 316 -12.86 5.00 15.92
C GLN A 316 -11.41 4.77 15.47
N VAL A 317 -10.75 3.77 16.02
CA VAL A 317 -9.34 3.48 15.74
C VAL A 317 -9.14 2.00 15.41
N SER A 318 -8.23 1.73 14.48
CA SER A 318 -7.90 0.38 14.03
C SER A 318 -6.47 0.35 13.54
N GLU A 319 -5.85 -0.82 13.55
CA GLU A 319 -4.53 -1.05 12.95
C GLU A 319 -3.43 -0.12 13.50
N LEU A 320 -3.45 0.18 14.80
CA LEU A 320 -2.42 1.00 15.43
C LEU A 320 -1.12 0.20 15.53
N ARG A 321 -0.01 0.75 15.01
CA ARG A 321 1.29 0.10 14.92
C ARG A 321 2.40 1.04 15.33
N PHE A 322 3.38 0.49 16.02
CA PHE A 322 4.63 1.16 16.36
C PHE A 322 5.82 0.35 15.84
N TRP A 323 6.63 1.01 15.02
CA TRP A 323 7.81 0.43 14.38
C TRP A 323 9.09 1.10 14.87
N THR A 324 10.12 0.32 15.09
CA THR A 324 11.46 0.81 15.43
C THR A 324 12.33 1.10 14.19
N LYS A 325 11.71 1.24 13.04
CA LYS A 325 12.33 1.61 11.76
C LYS A 325 11.50 2.63 11.00
N ALA A 326 12.13 3.34 10.06
CA ALA A 326 11.42 4.11 9.05
C ALA A 326 10.84 3.17 8.01
N ARG A 327 9.55 3.29 7.71
CA ARG A 327 8.88 2.55 6.63
C ARG A 327 8.88 3.36 5.35
N THR A 328 9.06 2.69 4.23
CA THR A 328 8.94 3.29 2.90
C THR A 328 7.48 3.53 2.53
N GLN A 329 7.23 4.44 1.58
CA GLN A 329 5.89 4.71 1.07
C GLN A 329 5.22 3.44 0.51
N ASN A 330 5.98 2.57 -0.15
CA ASN A 330 5.43 1.32 -0.72
C ASN A 330 5.00 0.34 0.38
N GLU A 331 5.80 0.16 1.43
CA GLU A 331 5.42 -0.66 2.58
C GLU A 331 4.14 -0.11 3.24
N ILE A 332 4.07 1.21 3.46
CA ILE A 332 2.89 1.88 4.04
C ILE A 332 1.66 1.67 3.16
N ALA A 333 1.75 1.98 1.86
CA ALA A 333 0.63 1.86 0.93
C ALA A 333 0.13 0.42 0.78
N ASN A 334 1.04 -0.55 0.86
CA ASN A 334 0.69 -1.95 0.79
C ASN A 334 0.01 -2.44 2.07
N ASP A 335 0.37 -1.93 3.25
CA ASP A 335 -0.05 -2.50 4.55
C ASP A 335 -1.08 -1.66 5.30
N MET A 336 -1.78 -0.72 4.64
CA MET A 336 -2.72 0.20 5.31
C MET A 336 -3.76 -0.49 6.21
N TYR A 337 -4.27 -1.64 5.80
CA TYR A 337 -5.42 -2.27 6.47
C TYR A 337 -5.11 -3.62 7.10
N VAL A 338 -4.01 -4.23 6.73
CA VAL A 338 -3.53 -5.52 7.25
C VAL A 338 -2.01 -5.55 7.18
N CYS A 339 -1.36 -6.02 8.23
CA CYS A 339 0.08 -6.20 8.30
C CYS A 339 0.41 -7.56 8.92
N ASP A 340 1.49 -8.20 8.47
CA ASP A 340 2.00 -9.41 9.11
C ASP A 340 2.57 -9.06 10.50
N PRO A 341 2.03 -9.61 11.59
CA PRO A 341 2.53 -9.34 12.94
C PRO A 341 4.01 -9.72 13.16
N ALA A 342 4.56 -10.60 12.32
CA ALA A 342 5.96 -11.01 12.36
C ALA A 342 6.91 -10.12 11.53
N SER A 343 6.42 -8.99 11.00
CA SER A 343 7.23 -8.08 10.18
C SER A 343 8.42 -7.53 10.93
N ASP A 344 9.58 -7.50 10.28
CA ASP A 344 10.81 -6.95 10.85
C ASP A 344 10.67 -5.50 11.26
N GLY A 345 11.11 -5.16 12.48
CA GLY A 345 11.01 -3.82 13.06
C GLY A 345 9.62 -3.43 13.57
N LEU A 346 8.61 -4.28 13.46
CA LEU A 346 7.30 -4.07 14.08
C LEU A 346 7.37 -4.36 15.58
N GLU A 347 7.40 -3.32 16.39
CA GLU A 347 7.58 -3.44 17.84
C GLU A 347 6.27 -3.70 18.58
N ALA A 348 5.18 -3.08 18.13
CA ALA A 348 3.85 -3.31 18.68
C ALA A 348 2.78 -3.16 17.60
N TYR A 349 1.75 -4.00 17.68
CA TYR A 349 0.62 -3.99 16.75
C TYR A 349 -0.68 -4.27 17.47
N TRP A 350 -1.50 -3.27 17.60
CA TRP A 350 -2.85 -3.35 18.17
C TRP A 350 -3.86 -3.29 17.03
N LYS A 351 -4.46 -4.45 16.70
CA LYS A 351 -5.48 -4.54 15.64
C LYS A 351 -6.75 -3.76 15.98
N MET A 352 -7.04 -3.59 17.27
CA MET A 352 -8.22 -2.92 17.79
C MET A 352 -9.53 -3.58 17.32
N ASN A 353 -9.57 -4.92 17.33
CA ASN A 353 -10.70 -5.68 16.79
C ASN A 353 -11.26 -6.73 17.76
N GLU A 354 -11.02 -6.55 19.04
CA GLU A 354 -11.48 -7.48 20.08
C GLU A 354 -13.01 -7.56 20.23
N GLY A 355 -13.75 -6.54 19.76
CA GLY A 355 -15.21 -6.48 19.75
C GLY A 355 -15.85 -6.22 21.11
N SER A 356 -15.09 -6.29 22.20
CA SER A 356 -15.55 -6.03 23.56
C SER A 356 -14.39 -5.92 24.53
N GLY A 357 -14.66 -5.44 25.74
CA GLY A 357 -13.66 -5.28 26.80
C GLY A 357 -12.87 -3.98 26.68
N ASP A 358 -11.85 -3.87 27.54
CA ASP A 358 -11.02 -2.68 27.72
C ASP A 358 -9.53 -2.94 27.45
N THR A 359 -9.20 -4.14 27.02
CA THR A 359 -7.81 -4.60 26.81
C THR A 359 -7.54 -4.84 25.34
N PHE A 360 -6.48 -4.22 24.84
CA PHE A 360 -6.02 -4.31 23.45
C PHE A 360 -4.75 -5.15 23.37
N LYS A 361 -4.82 -6.28 22.68
CA LYS A 361 -3.73 -7.24 22.59
C LYS A 361 -2.68 -6.80 21.57
N ASP A 362 -1.42 -6.95 21.93
CA ASP A 362 -0.31 -6.83 21.00
C ASP A 362 -0.21 -8.09 20.13
N ALA A 363 -0.50 -7.95 18.85
CA ALA A 363 -0.50 -9.05 17.90
C ALA A 363 0.92 -9.55 17.54
N THR A 364 1.99 -8.78 17.85
CA THR A 364 3.38 -9.21 17.62
C THR A 364 3.81 -10.32 18.59
N GLY A 365 3.12 -10.46 19.71
CA GLY A 365 3.50 -11.38 20.78
C GLY A 365 4.60 -10.83 21.73
N HIS A 366 5.05 -9.58 21.58
CA HIS A 366 6.02 -8.95 22.47
C HIS A 366 5.43 -8.57 23.84
N GLY A 367 4.10 -8.59 23.97
CA GLY A 367 3.41 -8.33 25.23
C GLY A 367 3.13 -6.85 25.51
N ASN A 368 3.27 -5.98 24.53
CA ASN A 368 3.00 -4.53 24.63
C ASN A 368 1.48 -4.22 24.67
N ASN A 369 0.74 -4.86 25.57
CA ASN A 369 -0.72 -4.73 25.60
C ASN A 369 -1.17 -3.34 26.04
N GLY A 370 -2.31 -2.91 25.48
CA GLY A 370 -2.97 -1.67 25.85
C GLY A 370 -4.19 -1.91 26.76
N LYS A 371 -4.52 -0.89 27.58
CA LYS A 371 -5.72 -0.90 28.41
C LYS A 371 -6.41 0.46 28.38
N ALA A 372 -7.72 0.46 28.13
CA ALA A 372 -8.52 1.68 28.25
C ALA A 372 -8.79 2.02 29.71
N ALA A 373 -8.85 3.32 30.00
CA ALA A 373 -9.16 3.83 31.34
C ALA A 373 -10.61 3.55 31.79
N THR A 374 -11.52 3.49 30.83
CA THR A 374 -12.90 3.03 31.00
C THR A 374 -13.28 2.12 29.83
N LEU A 375 -14.32 1.30 29.98
CA LEU A 375 -14.82 0.44 28.92
C LEU A 375 -15.24 1.30 27.69
N PRO A 376 -14.60 1.12 26.52
CA PRO A 376 -14.99 1.81 25.32
C PRO A 376 -16.30 1.27 24.74
N ALA A 377 -17.03 2.06 23.99
CA ALA A 377 -18.08 1.56 23.12
C ALA A 377 -17.44 0.84 21.93
N TRP A 378 -18.07 -0.22 21.45
CA TRP A 378 -17.64 -0.98 20.29
C TRP A 378 -18.67 -0.86 19.17
N ILE A 379 -18.20 -0.64 17.95
CA ILE A 379 -19.04 -0.61 16.74
C ILE A 379 -18.70 -1.86 15.94
N PRO A 380 -19.66 -2.79 15.74
CA PRO A 380 -19.39 -4.05 15.05
C PRO A 380 -19.33 -3.87 13.54
N ASN A 381 -18.60 -4.75 12.88
CA ASN A 381 -18.59 -4.95 11.42
C ASN A 381 -18.31 -3.68 10.60
N VAL A 382 -17.43 -2.82 11.06
CA VAL A 382 -17.06 -1.57 10.37
C VAL A 382 -16.11 -1.86 9.22
N ARG A 383 -16.40 -1.28 8.07
CA ARG A 383 -15.48 -1.28 6.93
C ARG A 383 -14.45 -0.16 7.10
N ILE A 384 -13.18 -0.52 7.29
CA ILE A 384 -12.12 0.43 7.65
C ILE A 384 -11.35 1.02 6.46
N ASP A 385 -11.63 0.58 5.23
CA ASP A 385 -10.95 1.07 4.01
C ASP A 385 -11.58 2.34 3.42
N GLY A 386 -12.58 2.89 4.08
CA GLY A 386 -13.22 4.16 3.69
C GLY A 386 -14.05 4.14 2.41
N LYS A 387 -14.35 2.93 1.86
CA LYS A 387 -15.14 2.76 0.63
C LYS A 387 -16.60 2.46 0.89
#